data_d985f033932bd9079690449317cd86ab
#
_entry.id   d985f033932bd9079690449317cd86ab
#
_cell.length_a   1.000
_cell.length_b   1.000
_cell.length_c   1.000
_cell.angle_alpha   90.00
_cell.angle_beta   90.00
_cell.angle_gamma   90.00
#
_symmetry.space_group_name_H-M   'P 1'
#
loop_
_entity.id
_entity.type
_entity.pdbx_description
1 polymer ?
#
loop_
_entity_poly.entity_id
_entity_poly.type
_entity_poly.pdbx_seq_one_letter_code
_entity_poly.pdbx_strand_id
1 'polypeptide(L)'
;MLVSLSGITPRTLHRCADLAAELDRRKVPLSVLYAARTGEGPVTEWVRTRARGGDSVLLHGYDHTVTPTHRTVYLGKKAEFATLPAHEARLRLIAAKAALDNASLTVDGFAPPRWVASQGTLQALAEHGFRLCADLGAVRDLVTGEVRRARVSEFTSQSHRTETVRCFTLVLAAARAARRGGLVRLGADATDLTRPGLRQALLDAVDVALENRAYGATYGSLRAVTA
;
A
#
# COMPACT_ATOMS: atom_id res chain seq x y z
N MET A 1 -12.96 4.76 1.99
CA MET A 1 -12.15 4.24 0.86
C MET A 1 -10.69 4.59 1.10
N LEU A 2 -9.77 3.65 0.85
CA LEU A 2 -8.33 3.82 0.93
C LEU A 2 -7.72 3.65 -0.44
N VAL A 3 -6.86 4.58 -0.86
CA VAL A 3 -6.08 4.48 -2.09
C VAL A 3 -4.61 4.41 -1.71
N SER A 4 -3.88 3.43 -2.23
CA SER A 4 -2.46 3.23 -1.95
C SER A 4 -1.63 3.14 -3.23
N LEU A 5 -0.39 3.65 -3.16
CA LEU A 5 0.54 3.69 -4.27
C LEU A 5 1.91 3.17 -3.85
N SER A 6 2.40 2.16 -4.57
CA SER A 6 3.73 1.55 -4.39
C SER A 6 4.62 1.76 -5.61
N GLY A 7 5.88 1.30 -5.55
CA GLY A 7 6.79 1.26 -6.69
C GLY A 7 7.25 2.63 -7.19
N ILE A 8 7.27 3.65 -6.34
CA ILE A 8 7.65 5.01 -6.69
C ILE A 8 9.16 5.08 -6.87
N THR A 9 9.58 5.55 -8.03
CA THR A 9 10.99 5.74 -8.41
C THR A 9 11.16 7.12 -9.06
N PRO A 10 12.39 7.65 -9.20
CA PRO A 10 12.59 8.92 -9.90
C PRO A 10 12.00 8.94 -11.32
N ARG A 11 11.99 7.79 -12.00
CA ARG A 11 11.44 7.66 -13.36
C ARG A 11 9.93 7.73 -13.42
N THR A 12 9.24 7.32 -12.35
CA THR A 12 7.78 7.27 -12.29
C THR A 12 7.18 8.44 -11.50
N LEU A 13 8.02 9.23 -10.82
CA LEU A 13 7.60 10.25 -9.85
C LEU A 13 6.60 11.26 -10.44
N HIS A 14 6.82 11.73 -11.67
CA HIS A 14 5.90 12.67 -12.33
C HIS A 14 4.48 12.08 -12.46
N ARG A 15 4.35 10.80 -12.84
CA ARG A 15 3.05 10.12 -12.94
C ARG A 15 2.39 9.89 -11.58
N CYS A 16 3.21 9.65 -10.57
CA CYS A 16 2.73 9.54 -9.18
C CYS A 16 2.19 10.89 -8.70
N ALA A 17 2.87 12.00 -9.02
CA ALA A 17 2.42 13.34 -8.71
C ALA A 17 1.13 13.71 -9.45
N ASP A 18 1.02 13.36 -10.74
CA ASP A 18 -0.20 13.55 -11.53
C ASP A 18 -1.38 12.76 -10.96
N LEU A 19 -1.18 11.51 -10.54
CA LEU A 19 -2.23 10.73 -9.88
C LEU A 19 -2.63 11.37 -8.55
N ALA A 20 -1.65 11.77 -7.74
CA ALA A 20 -1.92 12.41 -6.46
C ALA A 20 -2.73 13.70 -6.63
N ALA A 21 -2.42 14.54 -7.63
CA ALA A 21 -3.18 15.73 -7.95
C ALA A 21 -4.64 15.41 -8.37
N GLU A 22 -4.87 14.30 -9.09
CA GLU A 22 -6.22 13.83 -9.42
C GLU A 22 -7.00 13.39 -8.18
N LEU A 23 -6.35 12.73 -7.23
CA LEU A 23 -6.94 12.33 -5.96
C LEU A 23 -7.24 13.54 -5.08
N ASP A 24 -6.33 14.53 -5.03
CA ASP A 24 -6.52 15.78 -4.30
C ASP A 24 -7.77 16.55 -4.78
N ARG A 25 -7.99 16.63 -6.10
CA ARG A 25 -9.21 17.22 -6.68
C ARG A 25 -10.49 16.53 -6.23
N ARG A 26 -10.41 15.22 -5.96
CA ARG A 26 -11.50 14.39 -5.44
C ARG A 26 -11.60 14.38 -3.92
N LYS A 27 -10.70 15.09 -3.23
CA LYS A 27 -10.57 15.09 -1.76
C LYS A 27 -10.33 13.68 -1.19
N VAL A 28 -9.58 12.87 -1.92
CA VAL A 28 -9.21 11.51 -1.53
C VAL A 28 -7.72 11.49 -1.17
N PRO A 29 -7.36 11.36 0.11
CA PRO A 29 -5.96 11.32 0.51
C PRO A 29 -5.31 10.00 0.06
N LEU A 30 -4.01 10.07 -0.19
CA LEU A 30 -3.21 8.94 -0.64
C LEU A 30 -2.51 8.25 0.54
N SER A 31 -2.34 6.94 0.45
CA SER A 31 -1.44 6.18 1.31
C SER A 31 -0.22 5.73 0.50
N VAL A 32 0.92 6.34 0.77
CA VAL A 32 2.17 6.05 0.09
C VAL A 32 2.83 4.82 0.70
N LEU A 33 3.09 3.80 -0.11
CA LEU A 33 3.79 2.59 0.30
C LEU A 33 5.28 2.75 -0.02
N TYR A 34 6.08 3.08 1.00
CA TYR A 34 7.47 3.48 0.85
C TYR A 34 8.43 2.33 1.18
N ALA A 35 9.26 1.93 0.21
CA ALA A 35 10.33 0.96 0.44
C ALA A 35 11.59 1.70 0.92
N ALA A 36 12.03 1.40 2.14
CA ALA A 36 12.97 2.23 2.88
C ALA A 36 14.35 2.41 2.20
N ARG A 37 14.86 1.36 1.55
CA ARG A 37 16.17 1.40 0.89
C ARG A 37 16.15 1.96 -0.53
N THR A 38 15.00 1.92 -1.20
CA THR A 38 14.90 2.31 -2.62
C THR A 38 14.50 3.76 -2.82
N GLY A 39 14.23 4.48 -1.72
CA GLY A 39 13.89 5.91 -1.76
C GLY A 39 15.12 6.75 -2.08
N GLU A 40 15.14 7.37 -3.26
CA GLU A 40 16.14 8.36 -3.65
C GLU A 40 15.66 9.77 -3.32
N GLY A 41 16.60 10.73 -3.24
CA GLY A 41 16.36 12.10 -2.80
C GLY A 41 15.07 12.75 -3.28
N PRO A 42 14.78 12.81 -4.61
CA PRO A 42 13.55 13.42 -5.12
C PRO A 42 12.27 12.68 -4.69
N VAL A 43 12.33 11.34 -4.63
CA VAL A 43 11.19 10.51 -4.17
C VAL A 43 10.92 10.76 -2.69
N THR A 44 11.97 10.75 -1.88
CA THR A 44 11.86 10.98 -0.43
C THR A 44 11.29 12.35 -0.13
N GLU A 45 11.74 13.39 -0.83
CA GLU A 45 11.22 14.75 -0.64
C GLU A 45 9.75 14.87 -1.04
N TRP A 46 9.36 14.25 -2.16
CA TRP A 46 7.96 14.19 -2.55
C TRP A 46 7.10 13.47 -1.49
N VAL A 47 7.58 12.33 -0.97
CA VAL A 47 6.87 11.58 0.09
C VAL A 47 6.71 12.42 1.35
N ARG A 48 7.75 13.15 1.77
CA ARG A 48 7.68 14.09 2.92
C ARG A 48 6.64 15.18 2.68
N THR A 49 6.64 15.75 1.48
CA THR A 49 5.67 16.80 1.12
C THR A 49 4.24 16.27 1.18
N ARG A 50 3.99 15.06 0.66
CA ARG A 50 2.68 14.40 0.73
C ARG A 50 2.26 14.12 2.18
N ALA A 51 3.18 13.61 3.01
CA ALA A 51 2.93 13.34 4.42
C ALA A 51 2.54 14.61 5.19
N ARG A 52 3.22 15.73 4.94
CA ARG A 52 2.84 17.05 5.54
C ARG A 52 1.48 17.54 5.05
N GLY A 53 1.08 17.16 3.84
CA GLY A 53 -0.22 17.48 3.24
C GLY A 53 -1.40 16.64 3.73
N GLY A 54 -1.16 15.66 4.61
CA GLY A 54 -2.22 14.80 5.20
C GLY A 54 -2.33 13.40 4.61
N ASP A 55 -1.46 13.04 3.68
CA ASP A 55 -1.33 11.66 3.23
C ASP A 55 -0.68 10.79 4.31
N SER A 56 -0.92 9.49 4.28
CA SER A 56 -0.19 8.56 5.14
C SER A 56 0.96 7.89 4.41
N VAL A 57 2.03 7.58 5.16
CA VAL A 57 3.13 6.77 4.66
C VAL A 57 3.15 5.46 5.43
N LEU A 58 3.24 4.34 4.71
CA LEU A 58 3.43 3.02 5.28
C LEU A 58 4.76 2.45 4.80
N LEU A 59 5.46 1.76 5.70
CA LEU A 59 6.62 0.99 5.30
C LEU A 59 6.21 -0.17 4.39
N HIS A 60 6.85 -0.28 3.22
CA HIS A 60 6.57 -1.30 2.21
C HIS A 60 7.79 -2.19 1.95
N GLY A 61 8.30 -2.80 3.01
CA GLY A 61 9.53 -3.58 2.97
C GLY A 61 10.80 -2.75 3.05
N TYR A 62 11.94 -3.43 3.01
CA TYR A 62 13.25 -2.81 3.10
C TYR A 62 13.83 -2.53 1.71
N ASP A 63 14.14 -3.58 0.92
CA ASP A 63 14.78 -3.47 -0.39
C ASP A 63 14.13 -4.31 -1.49
N HIS A 64 13.05 -4.99 -1.17
CA HIS A 64 12.31 -5.91 -2.05
C HIS A 64 13.16 -7.07 -2.59
N THR A 65 14.28 -7.38 -1.94
CA THR A 65 15.13 -8.52 -2.30
C THR A 65 14.74 -9.75 -1.47
N VAL A 66 14.52 -10.85 -2.14
CA VAL A 66 14.29 -12.16 -1.53
C VAL A 66 15.29 -13.14 -2.12
N THR A 67 16.02 -13.83 -1.26
CA THR A 67 16.74 -15.03 -1.69
C THR A 67 15.71 -16.10 -2.03
N PRO A 68 15.62 -16.58 -3.29
CA PRO A 68 14.62 -17.54 -3.66
C PRO A 68 14.78 -18.83 -2.86
N THR A 69 13.79 -19.19 -2.08
CA THR A 69 13.67 -20.52 -1.47
C THR A 69 12.54 -21.27 -2.19
N HIS A 70 12.49 -22.61 -2.06
CA HIS A 70 11.40 -23.40 -2.65
C HIS A 70 10.00 -22.91 -2.28
N ARG A 71 9.83 -22.22 -1.15
CA ARG A 71 8.56 -21.66 -0.69
C ARG A 71 8.26 -20.28 -1.27
N THR A 72 9.26 -19.53 -1.73
CA THR A 72 9.12 -18.16 -2.23
C THR A 72 9.02 -18.09 -3.74
N VAL A 73 9.35 -19.14 -4.47
CA VAL A 73 9.32 -19.19 -5.95
C VAL A 73 7.95 -18.78 -6.51
N TYR A 74 6.86 -19.21 -5.88
CA TYR A 74 5.50 -18.89 -6.31
C TYR A 74 5.04 -17.47 -5.94
N LEU A 75 5.67 -16.81 -4.94
CA LEU A 75 5.31 -15.48 -4.47
C LEU A 75 6.06 -14.37 -5.20
N GLY A 76 7.07 -14.72 -5.98
CA GLY A 76 7.92 -13.80 -6.73
C GLY A 76 8.96 -13.09 -5.86
N LYS A 77 9.97 -12.50 -6.51
CA LYS A 77 11.14 -11.88 -5.86
C LYS A 77 10.80 -10.73 -4.91
N LYS A 78 9.61 -10.14 -5.01
CA LYS A 78 9.20 -8.98 -4.19
C LYS A 78 8.49 -9.35 -2.89
N ALA A 79 8.25 -10.63 -2.59
CA ALA A 79 7.49 -11.04 -1.39
C ALA A 79 8.39 -11.15 -0.15
N GLU A 80 9.13 -10.09 0.14
CA GLU A 80 10.20 -10.03 1.15
C GLU A 80 9.78 -10.52 2.55
N PHE A 81 8.57 -10.19 3.00
CA PHE A 81 8.09 -10.51 4.34
C PHE A 81 7.08 -11.68 4.40
N ALA A 82 6.87 -12.37 3.29
CA ALA A 82 5.82 -13.39 3.19
C ALA A 82 6.12 -14.68 3.96
N THR A 83 7.40 -15.01 4.16
CA THR A 83 7.83 -16.29 4.75
C THR A 83 8.87 -16.15 5.85
N LEU A 84 9.22 -14.92 6.23
CA LEU A 84 10.27 -14.68 7.21
C LEU A 84 9.88 -15.22 8.60
N PRO A 85 10.79 -15.92 9.30
CA PRO A 85 10.67 -16.12 10.72
C PRO A 85 10.87 -14.81 11.48
N ALA A 86 10.41 -14.74 12.74
CA ALA A 86 10.40 -13.51 13.51
C ALA A 86 11.77 -12.85 13.63
N HIS A 87 12.84 -13.64 13.84
CA HIS A 87 14.19 -13.09 14.02
C HIS A 87 14.72 -12.42 12.73
N GLU A 88 14.48 -12.99 11.55
CA GLU A 88 14.87 -12.37 10.28
C GLU A 88 14.04 -11.14 9.98
N ALA A 89 12.72 -11.19 10.24
CA ALA A 89 11.85 -10.03 10.10
C ALA A 89 12.31 -8.86 10.99
N ARG A 90 12.72 -9.12 12.25
CA ARG A 90 13.30 -8.10 13.15
C ARG A 90 14.51 -7.42 12.54
N LEU A 91 15.49 -8.19 12.06
CA LEU A 91 16.71 -7.62 11.47
C LEU A 91 16.38 -6.69 10.28
N ARG A 92 15.46 -7.11 9.40
CA ARG A 92 15.02 -6.27 8.28
C ARG A 92 14.28 -5.03 8.74
N LEU A 93 13.43 -5.13 9.76
CA LEU A 93 12.72 -3.97 10.32
C LEU A 93 13.66 -2.98 11.00
N ILE A 94 14.70 -3.44 11.70
CA ILE A 94 15.75 -2.58 12.25
C ILE A 94 16.43 -1.77 11.13
N ALA A 95 16.85 -2.45 10.06
CA ALA A 95 17.48 -1.79 8.92
C ALA A 95 16.51 -0.82 8.21
N ALA A 96 15.23 -1.20 8.08
CA ALA A 96 14.22 -0.35 7.48
C ALA A 96 13.94 0.90 8.32
N LYS A 97 13.86 0.77 9.65
CA LYS A 97 13.69 1.92 10.56
C LYS A 97 14.86 2.88 10.47
N ALA A 98 16.10 2.38 10.51
CA ALA A 98 17.27 3.23 10.34
C ALA A 98 17.26 3.99 9.00
N ALA A 99 16.80 3.36 7.92
CA ALA A 99 16.67 4.03 6.62
C ALA A 99 15.52 5.07 6.62
N LEU A 100 14.42 4.82 7.33
CA LEU A 100 13.33 5.80 7.51
C LEU A 100 13.80 7.00 8.33
N ASP A 101 14.57 6.77 9.40
CA ASP A 101 15.14 7.84 10.24
C ASP A 101 16.07 8.72 9.40
N ASN A 102 16.96 8.13 8.59
CA ASN A 102 17.80 8.87 7.66
C ASN A 102 16.98 9.65 6.62
N ALA A 103 15.84 9.12 6.23
CA ALA A 103 14.88 9.80 5.35
C ALA A 103 14.01 10.84 6.09
N SER A 104 14.15 11.02 7.41
CA SER A 104 13.30 11.86 8.25
C SER A 104 11.80 11.55 8.06
N LEU A 105 11.47 10.26 8.01
CA LEU A 105 10.11 9.75 7.90
C LEU A 105 9.75 8.93 9.13
N THR A 106 8.76 9.37 9.89
CA THR A 106 8.19 8.58 11.00
C THR A 106 7.00 7.78 10.49
N VAL A 107 7.09 6.45 10.60
CA VAL A 107 6.09 5.53 10.06
C VAL A 107 5.76 4.47 11.10
N ASP A 108 4.48 4.31 11.41
CA ASP A 108 3.97 3.30 12.34
C ASP A 108 3.02 2.27 11.68
N GLY A 109 2.82 2.40 10.38
CA GLY A 109 2.05 1.48 9.56
C GLY A 109 2.93 0.65 8.62
N PHE A 110 2.53 -0.59 8.37
CA PHE A 110 3.22 -1.51 7.48
C PHE A 110 2.26 -2.10 6.45
N ALA A 111 2.66 -2.09 5.20
CA ALA A 111 2.00 -2.79 4.12
C ALA A 111 3.04 -3.73 3.47
N PRO A 112 2.98 -5.04 3.69
CA PRO A 112 4.00 -5.95 3.18
C PRO A 112 4.03 -5.96 1.65
N PRO A 113 5.22 -6.08 1.04
CA PRO A 113 5.32 -6.30 -0.40
C PRO A 113 4.46 -7.50 -0.83
N ARG A 114 3.73 -7.34 -1.94
CA ARG A 114 2.71 -8.32 -2.40
C ARG A 114 1.55 -8.54 -1.42
N TRP A 115 1.41 -7.68 -0.43
CA TRP A 115 0.38 -7.76 0.60
C TRP A 115 0.41 -9.04 1.45
N VAL A 116 1.56 -9.71 1.54
CA VAL A 116 1.69 -10.97 2.27
C VAL A 116 2.73 -10.84 3.38
N ALA A 117 2.30 -11.06 4.62
CA ALA A 117 3.14 -11.13 5.80
C ALA A 117 3.05 -12.51 6.45
N SER A 118 4.19 -13.05 6.91
CA SER A 118 4.20 -14.24 7.74
C SER A 118 3.75 -13.91 9.17
N GLN A 119 3.40 -14.95 9.94
CA GLN A 119 3.11 -14.79 11.37
C GLN A 119 4.33 -14.24 12.14
N GLY A 120 5.56 -14.68 11.75
CA GLY A 120 6.80 -14.15 12.31
C GLY A 120 6.99 -12.65 12.00
N THR A 121 6.57 -12.20 10.82
CA THR A 121 6.57 -10.78 10.47
C THR A 121 5.59 -10.00 11.33
N LEU A 122 4.36 -10.48 11.53
CA LEU A 122 3.37 -9.79 12.38
C LEU A 122 3.88 -9.64 13.82
N GLN A 123 4.51 -10.69 14.36
CA GLN A 123 5.12 -10.65 15.68
C GLN A 123 6.24 -9.59 15.73
N ALA A 124 7.15 -9.61 14.78
CA ALA A 124 8.26 -8.65 14.72
C ALA A 124 7.77 -7.19 14.58
N LEU A 125 6.72 -6.96 13.80
CA LEU A 125 6.11 -5.63 13.66
C LEU A 125 5.60 -5.08 14.98
N ALA A 126 4.86 -5.89 15.75
CA ALA A 126 4.35 -5.49 17.07
C ALA A 126 5.50 -5.16 18.04
N GLU A 127 6.54 -6.01 18.09
CA GLU A 127 7.73 -5.81 18.93
C GLU A 127 8.53 -4.55 18.57
N HIS A 128 8.51 -4.14 17.30
CA HIS A 128 9.18 -2.93 16.81
C HIS A 128 8.30 -1.67 16.82
N GLY A 129 7.13 -1.73 17.46
CA GLY A 129 6.25 -0.59 17.66
C GLY A 129 5.42 -0.19 16.45
N PHE A 130 5.30 -1.07 15.44
CA PHE A 130 4.31 -0.85 14.38
C PHE A 130 2.91 -1.08 14.94
N ARG A 131 2.02 -0.19 14.60
CA ARG A 131 0.66 -0.18 15.12
C ARG A 131 -0.37 -0.72 14.15
N LEU A 132 -0.01 -0.81 12.85
CA LEU A 132 -0.92 -1.24 11.81
C LEU A 132 -0.18 -2.12 10.79
N CYS A 133 -0.83 -3.23 10.38
CA CYS A 133 -0.42 -4.03 9.23
C CYS A 133 -1.58 -4.17 8.25
N ALA A 134 -1.37 -3.73 7.00
CA ALA A 134 -2.33 -3.85 5.92
C ALA A 134 -1.93 -5.02 5.00
N ASP A 135 -2.54 -6.19 5.16
CA ASP A 135 -2.35 -7.35 4.28
C ASP A 135 -3.37 -7.41 3.13
N LEU A 136 -3.30 -8.46 2.30
CA LEU A 136 -4.18 -8.63 1.13
C LEU A 136 -5.66 -8.63 1.51
N GLY A 137 -6.03 -9.23 2.62
CA GLY A 137 -7.40 -9.49 3.03
C GLY A 137 -7.93 -8.58 4.13
N ALA A 138 -7.04 -7.88 4.83
CA ALA A 138 -7.42 -7.14 6.02
C ALA A 138 -6.48 -5.96 6.33
N VAL A 139 -6.96 -5.10 7.21
CA VAL A 139 -6.17 -4.13 7.96
C VAL A 139 -6.22 -4.55 9.43
N ARG A 140 -5.05 -4.77 10.02
CA ARG A 140 -4.89 -5.23 11.40
C ARG A 140 -4.34 -4.10 12.26
N ASP A 141 -5.01 -3.78 13.33
CA ASP A 141 -4.43 -2.99 14.40
C ASP A 141 -3.61 -3.93 15.29
N LEU A 142 -2.31 -3.68 15.38
CA LEU A 142 -1.37 -4.53 16.12
C LEU A 142 -1.34 -4.21 17.63
N VAL A 143 -2.00 -3.14 18.04
CA VAL A 143 -2.10 -2.73 19.45
C VAL A 143 -3.36 -3.29 20.08
N THR A 144 -4.51 -3.11 19.42
CA THR A 144 -5.81 -3.57 19.92
C THR A 144 -6.16 -4.99 19.50
N GLY A 145 -5.49 -5.50 18.45
CA GLY A 145 -5.84 -6.79 17.83
C GLY A 145 -7.07 -6.73 16.90
N GLU A 146 -7.66 -5.55 16.69
CA GLU A 146 -8.81 -5.39 15.79
C GLU A 146 -8.42 -5.76 14.36
N VAL A 147 -9.29 -6.49 13.67
CA VAL A 147 -9.09 -6.90 12.27
C VAL A 147 -10.26 -6.44 11.43
N ARG A 148 -10.02 -5.48 10.55
CA ARG A 148 -11.00 -5.00 9.56
C ARG A 148 -10.80 -5.74 8.26
N ARG A 149 -11.70 -6.69 7.97
CA ARG A 149 -11.63 -7.50 6.74
C ARG A 149 -12.06 -6.69 5.53
N ALA A 150 -11.12 -6.45 4.63
CA ALA A 150 -11.37 -5.81 3.34
C ALA A 150 -10.21 -6.17 2.40
N ARG A 151 -10.52 -6.82 1.30
CA ARG A 151 -9.50 -7.19 0.31
C ARG A 151 -9.03 -5.96 -0.46
N VAL A 152 -7.71 -5.83 -0.66
CA VAL A 152 -7.19 -4.83 -1.58
C VAL A 152 -7.45 -5.25 -3.03
N SER A 153 -7.95 -4.32 -3.83
CA SER A 153 -8.13 -4.48 -5.28
C SER A 153 -7.01 -3.74 -5.98
N GLU A 154 -6.23 -4.46 -6.79
CA GLU A 154 -5.08 -3.92 -7.54
C GLU A 154 -4.96 -4.58 -8.91
N PHE A 155 -4.16 -3.99 -9.78
CA PHE A 155 -3.82 -4.57 -11.07
C PHE A 155 -2.74 -5.65 -10.89
N THR A 156 -3.17 -6.91 -10.85
CA THR A 156 -2.23 -8.04 -10.69
C THR A 156 -1.49 -8.31 -11.99
N SER A 157 -0.17 -8.17 -11.99
CA SER A 157 0.68 -8.39 -13.17
C SER A 157 0.69 -9.84 -13.70
N GLN A 158 0.30 -10.79 -12.86
CA GLN A 158 0.26 -12.23 -13.19
C GLN A 158 -1.06 -12.69 -13.84
N SER A 159 -2.01 -11.80 -14.03
CA SER A 159 -3.25 -12.17 -14.70
C SER A 159 -3.01 -12.20 -16.23
N HIS A 160 -3.23 -13.36 -16.86
CA HIS A 160 -3.31 -13.51 -18.33
C HIS A 160 -4.54 -12.82 -18.94
N ARG A 161 -5.32 -12.10 -18.12
CA ARG A 161 -6.49 -11.35 -18.55
C ARG A 161 -6.06 -10.11 -19.33
N THR A 162 -6.85 -9.76 -20.33
CA THR A 162 -6.66 -8.51 -21.08
C THR A 162 -6.74 -7.29 -20.15
N GLU A 163 -6.09 -6.21 -20.52
CA GLU A 163 -6.13 -4.95 -19.77
C GLU A 163 -7.56 -4.49 -19.50
N THR A 164 -8.43 -4.58 -20.51
CA THR A 164 -9.86 -4.23 -20.41
C THR A 164 -10.57 -5.01 -19.28
N VAL A 165 -10.35 -6.32 -19.19
CA VAL A 165 -10.96 -7.15 -18.12
C VAL A 165 -10.43 -6.76 -16.75
N ARG A 166 -9.13 -6.41 -16.65
CA ARG A 166 -8.52 -5.95 -15.39
C ARG A 166 -9.12 -4.62 -14.94
N CYS A 167 -9.27 -3.66 -15.86
CA CYS A 167 -9.90 -2.37 -15.59
C CYS A 167 -11.34 -2.54 -15.11
N PHE A 168 -12.14 -3.29 -15.85
CA PHE A 168 -13.54 -3.56 -15.50
C PHE A 168 -13.68 -4.25 -14.15
N THR A 169 -12.82 -5.24 -13.87
CA THR A 169 -12.82 -5.97 -12.59
C THR A 169 -12.53 -5.04 -11.40
N LEU A 170 -11.58 -4.10 -11.54
CA LEU A 170 -11.24 -3.14 -10.50
C LEU A 170 -12.43 -2.22 -10.17
N VAL A 171 -13.01 -1.59 -11.20
CA VAL A 171 -14.16 -0.68 -11.04
C VAL A 171 -15.34 -1.40 -10.42
N LEU A 172 -15.65 -2.61 -10.90
CA LEU A 172 -16.74 -3.42 -10.39
C LEU A 172 -16.54 -3.85 -8.93
N ALA A 173 -15.30 -4.19 -8.55
CA ALA A 173 -14.95 -4.53 -7.17
C ALA A 173 -15.14 -3.32 -6.23
N ALA A 174 -14.70 -2.14 -6.64
CA ALA A 174 -14.89 -0.89 -5.91
C ALA A 174 -16.38 -0.58 -5.71
N ALA A 175 -17.16 -0.62 -6.79
CA ALA A 175 -18.62 -0.40 -6.75
C ALA A 175 -19.34 -1.36 -5.80
N ARG A 176 -19.00 -2.65 -5.87
CA ARG A 176 -19.60 -3.68 -5.00
C ARG A 176 -19.26 -3.47 -3.53
N ALA A 177 -18.00 -3.14 -3.22
CA ALA A 177 -17.57 -2.90 -1.86
C ALA A 177 -18.26 -1.66 -1.28
N ALA A 178 -18.31 -0.55 -2.04
CA ALA A 178 -18.95 0.70 -1.63
C ALA A 178 -20.46 0.53 -1.39
N ARG A 179 -21.19 -0.11 -2.32
CA ARG A 179 -22.65 -0.37 -2.18
C ARG A 179 -23.01 -1.19 -0.95
N ARG A 180 -22.09 -2.04 -0.49
CA ARG A 180 -22.28 -2.83 0.74
C ARG A 180 -21.91 -2.08 2.02
N GLY A 181 -21.53 -0.80 1.93
CA GLY A 181 -20.99 -0.03 3.04
C GLY A 181 -19.65 -0.55 3.56
N GLY A 182 -18.96 -1.38 2.77
CA GLY A 182 -17.68 -1.98 3.15
C GLY A 182 -16.50 -1.05 2.91
N LEU A 183 -15.37 -1.39 3.53
CA LEU A 183 -14.11 -0.68 3.29
C LEU A 183 -13.58 -0.98 1.89
N VAL A 184 -13.57 0.02 1.01
CA VAL A 184 -12.95 -0.06 -0.32
C VAL A 184 -11.46 0.16 -0.17
N ARG A 185 -10.64 -0.76 -0.68
CA ARG A 185 -9.18 -0.66 -0.71
C ARG A 185 -8.68 -0.81 -2.14
N LEU A 186 -8.11 0.26 -2.68
CA LEU A 186 -7.53 0.31 -4.02
C LEU A 186 -6.01 0.41 -3.91
N GLY A 187 -5.29 -0.43 -4.64
CA GLY A 187 -3.84 -0.40 -4.73
C GLY A 187 -3.38 -0.18 -6.17
N ALA A 188 -2.32 0.59 -6.36
CA ALA A 188 -1.64 0.73 -7.63
C ALA A 188 -0.12 0.63 -7.43
N ASP A 189 0.56 0.06 -8.41
CA ASP A 189 2.01 0.19 -8.56
C ASP A 189 2.30 1.34 -9.55
N ALA A 190 3.32 2.14 -9.28
CA ALA A 190 3.68 3.28 -10.12
C ALA A 190 3.98 2.88 -11.58
N THR A 191 4.37 1.62 -11.82
CA THR A 191 4.54 1.08 -13.17
C THR A 191 3.22 0.90 -13.91
N ASP A 192 2.11 0.67 -13.21
CA ASP A 192 0.78 0.58 -13.84
C ASP A 192 0.33 1.94 -14.40
N LEU A 193 0.78 3.04 -13.78
CA LEU A 193 0.46 4.41 -14.23
C LEU A 193 1.08 4.76 -15.58
N THR A 194 2.00 3.96 -16.09
CA THR A 194 2.54 4.10 -17.45
C THR A 194 1.53 3.74 -18.53
N ARG A 195 0.46 3.04 -18.15
CA ARG A 195 -0.63 2.62 -19.03
C ARG A 195 -1.85 3.51 -18.79
N PRO A 196 -2.24 4.35 -19.75
CA PRO A 196 -3.35 5.29 -19.57
C PRO A 196 -4.66 4.60 -19.16
N GLY A 197 -4.95 3.41 -19.72
CA GLY A 197 -6.14 2.63 -19.38
C GLY A 197 -6.19 2.20 -17.93
N LEU A 198 -5.06 1.73 -17.36
CA LEU A 198 -5.01 1.32 -15.95
C LEU A 198 -5.13 2.53 -15.02
N ARG A 199 -4.44 3.64 -15.36
CA ARG A 199 -4.58 4.89 -14.60
C ARG A 199 -6.02 5.38 -14.59
N GLN A 200 -6.68 5.40 -15.74
CA GLN A 200 -8.09 5.84 -15.83
C GLN A 200 -9.01 4.90 -15.05
N ALA A 201 -8.84 3.59 -15.15
CA ALA A 201 -9.66 2.63 -14.41
C ALA A 201 -9.51 2.77 -12.88
N LEU A 202 -8.33 3.17 -12.38
CA LEU A 202 -8.15 3.48 -10.97
C LEU A 202 -8.98 4.72 -10.57
N LEU A 203 -8.96 5.77 -11.38
CA LEU A 203 -9.78 6.97 -11.14
C LEU A 203 -11.27 6.68 -11.24
N ASP A 204 -11.70 5.89 -12.21
CA ASP A 204 -13.09 5.44 -12.36
C ASP A 204 -13.53 4.60 -11.14
N ALA A 205 -12.64 3.76 -10.59
CA ALA A 205 -12.91 3.00 -9.38
C ALA A 205 -13.05 3.90 -8.14
N VAL A 206 -12.28 4.99 -8.07
CA VAL A 206 -12.43 6.04 -7.06
C VAL A 206 -13.76 6.76 -7.21
N ASP A 207 -14.07 7.22 -8.42
CA ASP A 207 -15.28 7.99 -8.70
C ASP A 207 -16.54 7.17 -8.39
N VAL A 208 -16.61 5.91 -8.85
CA VAL A 208 -17.74 5.04 -8.56
C VAL A 208 -17.90 4.73 -7.07
N ALA A 209 -16.79 4.66 -6.31
CA ALA A 209 -16.87 4.49 -4.87
C ALA A 209 -17.43 5.74 -4.18
N LEU A 210 -17.00 6.95 -4.59
CA LEU A 210 -17.52 8.23 -4.08
C LEU A 210 -19.03 8.39 -4.40
N GLU A 211 -19.47 8.07 -5.61
CA GLU A 211 -20.88 8.04 -5.99
C GLU A 211 -21.71 7.11 -5.10
N ASN A 212 -21.13 6.03 -4.62
CA ASN A 212 -21.75 5.11 -3.68
C ASN A 212 -21.46 5.45 -2.19
N ARG A 213 -21.25 6.73 -1.88
CA ARG A 213 -21.10 7.30 -0.53
C ARG A 213 -19.86 6.84 0.23
N ALA A 214 -18.85 6.28 -0.43
CA ALA A 214 -17.56 6.10 0.20
C ALA A 214 -16.88 7.47 0.36
N TYR A 215 -16.13 7.66 1.44
CA TYR A 215 -15.29 8.85 1.63
C TYR A 215 -13.82 8.47 1.64
N GLY A 216 -12.96 9.38 1.18
CA GLY A 216 -11.52 9.20 1.19
C GLY A 216 -10.97 9.17 2.61
N ALA A 217 -10.07 8.22 2.88
CA ALA A 217 -9.36 8.08 4.14
C ALA A 217 -7.97 7.51 3.89
N THR A 218 -7.08 7.59 4.86
CA THR A 218 -5.77 6.91 4.83
C THR A 218 -5.75 5.70 5.76
N TYR A 219 -4.76 4.84 5.62
CA TYR A 219 -4.56 3.74 6.58
C TYR A 219 -4.33 4.28 8.00
N GLY A 220 -3.62 5.40 8.14
CA GLY A 220 -3.39 6.06 9.43
C GLY A 220 -4.67 6.56 10.10
N SER A 221 -5.62 7.09 9.32
CA SER A 221 -6.88 7.66 9.83
C SER A 221 -7.91 6.60 10.26
N LEU A 222 -7.78 5.33 9.81
CA LEU A 222 -8.66 4.25 10.27
C LEU A 222 -8.63 4.03 11.78
N ARG A 223 -7.58 4.48 12.45
CA ARG A 223 -7.38 4.35 13.89
C ARG A 223 -8.06 5.44 14.71
N ALA A 224 -8.30 6.59 14.10
CA ALA A 224 -8.89 7.75 14.79
C ALA A 224 -10.41 7.59 15.06
N VAL A 225 -11.06 6.60 14.45
CA VAL A 225 -12.53 6.40 14.54
C VAL A 225 -12.93 5.53 15.76
N THR A 226 -11.97 5.01 16.51
CA THR A 226 -12.19 4.12 17.66
C THR A 226 -11.84 4.75 19.02
N ALA A 227 -11.68 6.06 19.08
CA ALA A 227 -11.50 6.80 20.33
C ALA A 227 -12.76 7.54 20.74
#